data_e237b6aa5875089a62f031f6776269b0
#
_entry.id   e237b6aa5875089a62f031f6776269b0
#
_cell.length_a   1.000
_cell.length_b   1.000
_cell.length_c   1.000
_cell.angle_alpha   90.00
_cell.angle_beta   90.00
_cell.angle_gamma   90.00
#
_symmetry.space_group_name_H-M   'P 1'
#
loop_
_entity.id
_entity.type
_entity.pdbx_description
1 polymer ?
#
loop_
_entity_poly.entity_id
_entity_poly.type
_entity_poly.pdbx_seq_one_letter_code
_entity_poly.pdbx_strand_id
1 'polypeptide(L)'
;IKNAKDMDSADIMTSVKRVTNYKLTIDDYLDLMLMWYRDVLMFKSTNDTNLLIFNDQMTLIKSQAQTMSYEGLQDIINSIDRVKVRLQANVNFDLVIELLIMAIKENS
;
A
#
# COMPACT_ATOMS: atom_id res chain seq x y z
N ILE A 1 -1.69 -8.91 1.03
CA ILE A 1 -1.41 -7.98 -0.08
C ILE A 1 -0.60 -8.71 -1.14
N LYS A 2 -1.08 -8.69 -2.37
CA LYS A 2 -0.36 -9.26 -3.50
C LYS A 2 0.91 -8.47 -3.78
N ASN A 3 1.98 -9.15 -4.18
CA ASN A 3 3.22 -8.48 -4.56
C ASN A 3 2.98 -7.59 -5.79
N ALA A 4 3.18 -6.28 -5.62
CA ALA A 4 2.90 -5.30 -6.67
C ALA A 4 3.78 -5.48 -7.91
N LYS A 5 4.98 -6.04 -7.76
CA LYS A 5 5.88 -6.31 -8.91
C LYS A 5 5.29 -7.29 -9.92
N ASP A 6 4.43 -8.19 -9.46
CA ASP A 6 3.83 -9.22 -10.29
C ASP A 6 2.54 -8.76 -10.96
N MET A 7 2.10 -7.52 -10.70
CA MET A 7 0.88 -6.98 -11.27
C MET A 7 1.13 -6.43 -12.68
N ASP A 8 0.27 -6.82 -13.62
CA ASP A 8 0.20 -6.24 -14.95
C ASP A 8 -0.95 -5.22 -15.05
N SER A 9 -1.19 -4.66 -16.24
CA SER A 9 -2.26 -3.68 -16.45
C SER A 9 -3.64 -4.23 -16.14
N ALA A 10 -3.88 -5.51 -16.46
CA ALA A 10 -5.16 -6.14 -16.15
C ALA A 10 -5.36 -6.30 -14.64
N ASP A 11 -4.30 -6.66 -13.90
CA ASP A 11 -4.34 -6.75 -12.45
C ASP A 11 -4.64 -5.39 -11.81
N ILE A 12 -4.04 -4.32 -12.33
CA ILE A 12 -4.29 -2.97 -11.83
C ILE A 12 -5.76 -2.61 -12.03
N MET A 13 -6.31 -2.84 -13.22
CA MET A 13 -7.72 -2.56 -13.52
C MET A 13 -8.66 -3.36 -12.65
N THR A 14 -8.36 -4.64 -12.43
CA THR A 14 -9.14 -5.51 -11.54
C THR A 14 -9.11 -4.98 -10.11
N SER A 15 -7.94 -4.55 -9.64
CA SER A 15 -7.78 -3.98 -8.30
C SER A 15 -8.58 -2.69 -8.14
N VAL A 16 -8.56 -1.80 -9.14
CA VAL A 16 -9.35 -0.57 -9.14
C VAL A 16 -10.84 -0.89 -9.01
N LYS A 17 -11.36 -1.83 -9.82
CA LYS A 17 -12.76 -2.22 -9.77
C LYS A 17 -13.14 -2.80 -8.42
N ARG A 18 -12.28 -3.65 -7.85
CA ARG A 18 -12.51 -4.25 -6.53
C ARG A 18 -12.61 -3.18 -5.44
N VAL A 19 -11.70 -2.21 -5.46
CA VAL A 19 -11.68 -1.14 -4.46
C VAL A 19 -12.91 -0.24 -4.62
N THR A 20 -13.30 0.11 -5.84
CA THR A 20 -14.48 0.96 -6.07
C THR A 20 -15.78 0.31 -5.61
N ASN A 21 -15.88 -1.03 -5.70
CA ASN A 21 -17.04 -1.76 -5.17
C ASN A 21 -17.17 -1.67 -3.65
N TYR A 22 -16.08 -1.36 -2.95
CA TYR A 22 -16.05 -1.26 -1.49
C TYR A 22 -15.83 0.19 -1.04
N LYS A 23 -16.33 1.14 -1.81
CA LYS A 23 -16.09 2.57 -1.58
C LYS A 23 -16.42 3.04 -0.16
N LEU A 24 -17.45 2.46 0.48
CA LEU A 24 -17.87 2.84 1.83
C LEU A 24 -16.86 2.45 2.91
N THR A 25 -15.95 1.51 2.61
CA THR A 25 -14.93 1.02 3.54
C THR A 25 -13.51 1.37 3.08
N ILE A 26 -13.38 2.27 2.11
CA ILE A 26 -12.08 2.59 1.51
C ILE A 26 -11.10 3.18 2.53
N ASP A 27 -11.58 4.01 3.46
CA ASP A 27 -10.72 4.60 4.48
C ASP A 27 -10.09 3.52 5.36
N ASP A 28 -10.88 2.52 5.77
CA ASP A 28 -10.37 1.39 6.56
C ASP A 28 -9.34 0.59 5.77
N TYR A 29 -9.61 0.36 4.49
CA TYR A 29 -8.69 -0.34 3.61
C TYR A 29 -7.36 0.40 3.46
N LEU A 30 -7.43 1.70 3.25
CA LEU A 30 -6.24 2.54 3.14
C LEU A 30 -5.46 2.59 4.45
N ASP A 31 -6.15 2.61 5.58
CA ASP A 31 -5.50 2.55 6.89
C ASP A 31 -4.76 1.23 7.10
N LEU A 32 -5.35 0.11 6.66
CA LEU A 32 -4.68 -1.19 6.73
C LEU A 32 -3.43 -1.24 5.84
N MET A 33 -3.51 -0.69 4.64
CA MET A 33 -2.35 -0.59 3.75
C MET A 33 -1.25 0.27 4.37
N LEU A 34 -1.63 1.39 4.97
CA LEU A 34 -0.69 2.28 5.62
C LEU A 34 0.03 1.59 6.78
N MET A 35 -0.72 0.87 7.62
CA MET A 35 -0.16 0.09 8.72
C MET A 35 0.81 -0.98 8.21
N TRP A 36 0.45 -1.65 7.10
CA TRP A 36 1.31 -2.67 6.50
C TRP A 36 2.65 -2.09 6.06
N TYR A 37 2.63 -1.01 5.28
CA TYR A 37 3.88 -0.42 4.78
C TYR A 37 4.70 0.23 5.90
N ARG A 38 4.06 0.74 6.94
CA ARG A 38 4.76 1.20 8.15
C ARG A 38 5.46 0.06 8.87
N ASP A 39 4.82 -1.12 8.93
CA ASP A 39 5.44 -2.31 9.49
C ASP A 39 6.69 -2.72 8.69
N VAL A 40 6.59 -2.72 7.35
CA VAL A 40 7.73 -3.02 6.49
C VAL A 40 8.88 -2.04 6.75
N LEU A 41 8.57 -0.76 6.82
CA LEU A 41 9.55 0.28 7.11
C LEU A 41 10.15 0.11 8.52
N MET A 42 9.32 -0.18 9.50
CA MET A 42 9.76 -0.40 10.89
C MET A 42 10.71 -1.59 10.97
N PHE A 43 10.37 -2.71 10.34
CA PHE A 43 11.25 -3.88 10.32
C PHE A 43 12.55 -3.58 9.61
N LYS A 44 12.49 -2.88 8.47
CA LYS A 44 13.68 -2.50 7.72
C LYS A 44 14.62 -1.63 8.55
N SER A 45 14.07 -0.75 9.38
CA SER A 45 14.84 0.18 10.21
C SER A 45 15.42 -0.47 11.47
N THR A 46 14.66 -1.37 12.10
CA THR A 46 14.99 -1.89 13.44
C THR A 46 15.38 -3.35 13.45
N ASN A 47 14.96 -4.11 12.43
CA ASN A 47 15.11 -5.56 12.36
C ASN A 47 14.44 -6.28 13.55
N ASP A 48 13.45 -5.67 14.19
CA ASP A 48 12.77 -6.16 15.39
C ASP A 48 11.32 -6.52 15.08
N THR A 49 11.01 -7.81 15.08
CA THR A 49 9.68 -8.32 14.79
C THR A 49 8.67 -8.04 15.91
N ASN A 50 9.13 -7.75 17.12
CA ASN A 50 8.24 -7.46 18.24
C ASN A 50 7.53 -6.12 18.10
N LEU A 51 8.00 -5.25 17.22
CA LEU A 51 7.40 -3.93 16.97
C LEU A 51 6.33 -3.96 15.89
N LEU A 52 6.10 -5.11 15.24
CA LEU A 52 5.19 -5.20 14.10
C LEU A 52 3.74 -5.39 14.55
N ILE A 53 2.82 -4.69 13.88
CA ILE A 53 1.38 -4.86 14.03
C ILE A 53 0.95 -6.20 13.43
N PHE A 54 1.46 -6.53 12.21
CA PHE A 54 1.16 -7.77 11.51
C PHE A 54 2.21 -8.83 11.77
N ASN A 55 2.45 -9.16 13.03
CA ASN A 55 3.51 -10.09 13.42
C ASN A 55 3.29 -11.52 12.92
N ASP A 56 2.07 -11.89 12.57
CA ASP A 56 1.72 -13.17 11.94
C ASP A 56 2.10 -13.23 10.46
N GLN A 57 2.46 -12.10 9.85
CA GLN A 57 2.87 -11.99 8.45
C GLN A 57 4.35 -11.66 8.31
N MET A 58 5.17 -12.05 9.26
CA MET A 58 6.60 -11.72 9.31
C MET A 58 7.37 -12.10 8.04
N THR A 59 7.09 -13.26 7.47
CA THR A 59 7.81 -13.73 6.28
C THR A 59 7.64 -12.77 5.12
N LEU A 60 6.42 -12.30 4.91
CA LEU A 60 6.11 -11.38 3.82
C LEU A 60 6.71 -10.00 4.09
N ILE A 61 6.62 -9.53 5.33
CA ILE A 61 7.21 -8.24 5.73
C ILE A 61 8.72 -8.25 5.55
N LYS A 62 9.39 -9.32 5.97
CA LYS A 62 10.85 -9.46 5.78
C LYS A 62 11.23 -9.44 4.30
N SER A 63 10.46 -10.15 3.46
CA SER A 63 10.70 -10.19 2.01
C SER A 63 10.59 -8.80 1.40
N GLN A 64 9.54 -8.06 1.72
CA GLN A 64 9.35 -6.71 1.21
C GLN A 64 10.41 -5.73 1.74
N ALA A 65 10.79 -5.87 3.00
CA ALA A 65 11.84 -5.03 3.59
C ALA A 65 13.19 -5.23 2.88
N GLN A 66 13.47 -6.43 2.39
CA GLN A 66 14.70 -6.71 1.66
C GLN A 66 14.68 -6.16 0.24
N THR A 67 13.52 -6.15 -0.41
CA THR A 67 13.41 -5.80 -1.83
C THR A 67 13.06 -4.33 -2.05
N MET A 68 12.45 -3.65 -1.08
CA MET A 68 12.02 -2.27 -1.19
C MET A 68 13.02 -1.32 -0.51
N SER A 69 13.31 -0.20 -1.17
CA SER A 69 14.15 0.85 -0.59
C SER A 69 13.39 1.65 0.45
N TYR A 70 14.12 2.36 1.33
CA TYR A 70 13.50 3.32 2.25
C TYR A 70 12.72 4.39 1.50
N GLU A 71 13.30 4.90 0.41
CA GLU A 71 12.66 5.91 -0.43
C GLU A 71 11.37 5.38 -1.05
N GLY A 72 11.41 4.16 -1.61
CA GLY A 72 10.23 3.54 -2.19
C GLY A 72 9.11 3.34 -1.17
N LEU A 73 9.44 2.87 0.03
CA LEU A 73 8.47 2.71 1.11
C LEU A 73 7.87 4.04 1.53
N GLN A 74 8.71 5.07 1.68
CA GLN A 74 8.23 6.40 2.04
C GLN A 74 7.33 6.99 0.97
N ASP A 75 7.65 6.78 -0.31
CA ASP A 75 6.83 7.25 -1.42
C ASP A 75 5.45 6.59 -1.42
N ILE A 76 5.38 5.28 -1.13
CA ILE A 76 4.11 4.58 -1.02
C ILE A 76 3.28 5.13 0.14
N ILE A 77 3.88 5.30 1.31
CA ILE A 77 3.21 5.84 2.49
C ILE A 77 2.66 7.24 2.19
N ASN A 78 3.47 8.10 1.58
CA ASN A 78 3.06 9.45 1.20
C ASN A 78 1.92 9.42 0.17
N SER A 79 1.95 8.47 -0.76
CA SER A 79 0.90 8.30 -1.77
C SER A 79 -0.42 7.91 -1.13
N ILE A 80 -0.40 7.02 -0.15
CA ILE A 80 -1.61 6.62 0.59
C ILE A 80 -2.20 7.83 1.32
N ASP A 81 -1.36 8.61 2.00
CA ASP A 81 -1.82 9.80 2.71
C ASP A 81 -2.46 10.81 1.75
N ARG A 82 -1.85 11.04 0.58
CA ARG A 82 -2.41 11.94 -0.44
C ARG A 82 -3.75 11.44 -0.98
N VAL A 83 -3.88 10.13 -1.19
CA VAL A 83 -5.14 9.54 -1.65
C VAL A 83 -6.26 9.80 -0.64
N LYS A 84 -5.97 9.62 0.65
CA LYS A 84 -6.97 9.89 1.71
C LYS A 84 -7.46 11.33 1.66
N VAL A 85 -6.55 12.28 1.49
CA VAL A 85 -6.90 13.71 1.37
C VAL A 85 -7.74 13.97 0.12
N ARG A 86 -7.35 13.41 -1.03
CA ARG A 86 -8.06 13.62 -2.31
C ARG A 86 -9.46 13.03 -2.30
N LEU A 87 -9.65 11.88 -1.67
CA LEU A 87 -10.98 11.27 -1.55
C LEU A 87 -11.92 12.16 -0.73
N GLN A 88 -11.41 12.85 0.28
CA GLN A 88 -12.19 13.81 1.07
C GLN A 88 -12.56 15.04 0.27
N ALA A 89 -11.76 15.39 -0.75
CA ALA A 89 -11.98 16.56 -1.60
C ALA A 89 -12.85 16.29 -2.83
N ASN A 90 -13.50 15.13 -2.90
CA ASN A 90 -14.43 14.76 -4.00
C ASN A 90 -13.78 14.70 -5.39
N VAL A 91 -12.50 14.34 -5.48
CA VAL A 91 -11.88 14.06 -6.78
C VAL A 91 -12.31 12.69 -7.30
N ASN A 92 -12.03 12.41 -8.57
CA ASN A 92 -12.42 11.16 -9.22
C ASN A 92 -11.82 9.97 -8.47
N PHE A 93 -12.69 9.14 -7.88
CA PHE A 93 -12.30 8.01 -7.04
C PHE A 93 -11.46 6.99 -7.81
N ASP A 94 -11.94 6.60 -9.01
CA ASP A 94 -11.28 5.56 -9.79
C ASP A 94 -9.87 5.99 -10.20
N LEU A 95 -9.72 7.24 -10.63
CA LEU A 95 -8.42 7.77 -11.03
C LEU A 95 -7.44 7.82 -9.85
N VAL A 96 -7.91 8.29 -8.69
CA VAL A 96 -7.06 8.41 -7.50
C VAL A 96 -6.55 7.04 -7.05
N ILE A 97 -7.44 6.04 -7.03
CA ILE A 97 -7.08 4.67 -6.64
C ILE A 97 -6.13 4.05 -7.68
N GLU A 98 -6.38 4.28 -8.96
CA GLU A 98 -5.48 3.79 -10.01
C GLU A 98 -4.07 4.36 -9.87
N LEU A 99 -3.96 5.65 -9.60
CA LEU A 99 -2.66 6.30 -9.39
C LEU A 99 -1.94 5.72 -8.16
N LEU A 100 -2.67 5.41 -7.08
CA LEU A 100 -2.10 4.78 -5.91
C LEU A 100 -1.54 3.39 -6.24
N ILE A 101 -2.30 2.57 -6.95
CA ILE A 101 -1.88 1.22 -7.32
C ILE A 101 -0.63 1.28 -8.20
N MET A 102 -0.58 2.21 -9.13
CA MET A 102 0.59 2.41 -9.98
C MET A 102 1.82 2.85 -9.17
N ALA A 103 1.64 3.73 -8.18
CA ALA A 103 2.72 4.15 -7.29
C ALA A 103 3.29 2.97 -6.50
N ILE A 104 2.42 2.09 -6.01
CA ILE A 104 2.84 0.87 -5.30
C ILE A 104 3.64 -0.02 -6.25
N LYS A 105 3.17 -0.21 -7.48
CA LYS A 105 3.84 -1.04 -8.47
C LYS A 105 5.23 -0.51 -8.82
N GLU A 106 5.35 0.81 -8.99
CA GLU A 106 6.62 1.46 -9.35
C GLU A 106 7.66 1.39 -8.24
N ASN A 107 7.22 1.39 -6.98
CA ASN A 107 8.11 1.46 -5.82
C ASN A 107 8.30 0.11 -5.12
N SER A 108 7.80 -0.95 -5.70
CA SER A 108 7.92 -2.29 -5.10
C SER A 108 9.15 -3.07 -5.54
#